data_3caf2c47bc4e70aa7ad38bbf30a1c788
#
_entry.id   3caf2c47bc4e70aa7ad38bbf30a1c788
#
_cell.length_a   1.000
_cell.length_b   1.000
_cell.length_c   1.000
_cell.angle_alpha   90.00
_cell.angle_beta   90.00
_cell.angle_gamma   90.00
#
_symmetry.space_group_name_H-M   'P 1'
#
loop_
_entity.id
_entity.type
_entity.pdbx_description
1 polymer ?
#
loop_
_entity_poly.entity_id
_entity_poly.type
_entity_poly.pdbx_seq_one_letter_code
_entity_poly.pdbx_strand_id
1 'polypeptide(L)'
;GPPGASNNGYNENLTLSLQGKCAMRMDATVSAGSLTDPAQSEFADKVGFALAPDAGLGKRANWLWAWSLAIPASSDAKEASKAFVNWATNKDYIALVASKEGWRNAPPGTRTSLYANAEYAALPFAKMTIDSINAADPTNPSVKPVPYVGVQFVAIPEFAGLATSVGEIFSAALAGQKTVDEALAEAQALAVEEMTTAGYIK
;
A
#
# COMPACT_ATOMS: atom_id res chain seq x y z
N GLY A 1 11.66 -15.64 1.08
CA GLY A 1 10.21 -15.60 1.19
C GLY A 1 9.63 -16.96 1.49
N PRO A 2 8.34 -17.07 1.79
CA PRO A 2 7.68 -18.35 2.00
C PRO A 2 7.64 -19.18 0.68
N PRO A 3 7.50 -20.52 0.76
CA PRO A 3 7.29 -21.33 -0.43
C PRO A 3 6.09 -20.83 -1.23
N GLY A 4 6.22 -20.70 -2.55
CA GLY A 4 5.18 -20.19 -3.44
C GLY A 4 4.96 -18.67 -3.38
N ALA A 5 5.88 -17.90 -2.82
CA ALA A 5 5.76 -16.44 -2.64
C ALA A 5 5.43 -15.68 -3.93
N SER A 6 5.88 -16.18 -5.10
CA SER A 6 5.58 -15.59 -6.41
C SER A 6 4.08 -15.58 -6.77
N ASN A 7 3.27 -16.42 -6.11
CA ASN A 7 1.83 -16.53 -6.34
C ASN A 7 1.00 -15.87 -5.21
N ASN A 8 1.65 -15.34 -4.18
CA ASN A 8 0.96 -14.76 -3.04
C ASN A 8 0.63 -13.28 -3.30
N GLY A 9 -0.63 -12.93 -3.13
CA GLY A 9 -1.10 -11.56 -3.03
C GLY A 9 -1.15 -11.07 -1.57
N TYR A 10 -1.86 -9.96 -1.38
CA TYR A 10 -2.04 -9.34 -0.06
C TYR A 10 -2.67 -10.30 0.97
N ASN A 11 -3.73 -11.01 0.61
CA ASN A 11 -4.49 -11.88 1.53
C ASN A 11 -3.69 -13.10 1.95
N GLU A 12 -2.99 -13.75 1.02
CA GLU A 12 -2.15 -14.91 1.30
C GLU A 12 -1.02 -14.54 2.25
N ASN A 13 -0.36 -13.41 1.99
CA ASN A 13 0.71 -12.90 2.85
C ASN A 13 0.18 -12.44 4.23
N LEU A 14 -1.02 -11.85 4.30
CA LEU A 14 -1.65 -11.52 5.57
C LEU A 14 -1.95 -12.78 6.37
N THR A 15 -2.52 -13.80 5.76
CA THR A 15 -2.81 -15.09 6.41
C THR A 15 -1.55 -15.72 7.00
N LEU A 16 -0.44 -15.75 6.25
CA LEU A 16 0.84 -16.25 6.74
C LEU A 16 1.34 -15.46 7.97
N SER A 17 1.14 -14.15 7.96
CA SER A 17 1.53 -13.28 9.07
C SER A 17 0.67 -13.51 10.32
N LEU A 18 -0.66 -13.65 10.15
CA LEU A 18 -1.59 -13.95 11.25
C LEU A 18 -1.28 -15.29 11.93
N GLN A 19 -0.80 -16.27 11.16
CA GLN A 19 -0.36 -17.58 11.63
C GLN A 19 1.08 -17.63 12.17
N GLY A 20 1.78 -16.47 12.23
CA GLY A 20 3.16 -16.40 12.71
C GLY A 20 4.20 -17.07 11.81
N LYS A 21 3.85 -17.34 10.55
CA LYS A 21 4.77 -17.98 9.57
C LYS A 21 5.73 -16.99 8.92
N CYS A 22 5.62 -15.71 9.23
CA CYS A 22 6.50 -14.64 8.75
C CYS A 22 7.04 -13.86 9.95
N ALA A 23 8.35 -13.76 10.10
CA ALA A 23 8.99 -12.96 11.13
C ALA A 23 8.87 -11.45 10.87
N MET A 24 8.77 -11.06 9.62
CA MET A 24 8.59 -9.67 9.18
C MET A 24 7.62 -9.61 8.01
N ARG A 25 6.85 -8.53 7.97
CA ARG A 25 5.97 -8.18 6.85
C ARG A 25 6.14 -6.71 6.53
N MET A 26 6.34 -6.39 5.27
CA MET A 26 6.29 -5.04 4.75
C MET A 26 5.09 -4.94 3.81
N ASP A 27 4.07 -4.17 4.21
CA ASP A 27 2.82 -4.05 3.46
C ASP A 27 1.99 -2.87 4.00
N ALA A 28 0.78 -2.72 3.48
CA ALA A 28 -0.15 -1.65 3.83
C ALA A 28 -0.53 -1.65 5.33
N THR A 29 -0.57 -0.47 5.91
CA THR A 29 -0.92 -0.24 7.32
C THR A 29 -2.35 -0.68 7.69
N VAL A 30 -3.23 -0.84 6.72
CA VAL A 30 -4.60 -1.36 6.94
C VAL A 30 -4.60 -2.77 7.57
N SER A 31 -3.56 -3.58 7.35
CA SER A 31 -3.45 -4.91 7.97
C SER A 31 -3.18 -4.87 9.47
N ALA A 32 -2.78 -3.73 10.03
CA ALA A 32 -2.40 -3.62 11.43
C ALA A 32 -3.57 -3.95 12.39
N GLY A 33 -4.79 -3.61 12.02
CA GLY A 33 -5.99 -3.99 12.77
C GLY A 33 -6.09 -5.49 12.98
N SER A 34 -6.03 -6.28 11.91
CA SER A 34 -6.08 -7.74 11.98
C SER A 34 -4.87 -8.34 12.68
N LEU A 35 -3.66 -7.81 12.44
CA LEU A 35 -2.43 -8.30 13.06
C LEU A 35 -2.42 -8.13 14.58
N THR A 36 -3.10 -7.11 15.11
CA THR A 36 -3.20 -6.83 16.54
C THR A 36 -4.50 -7.33 17.17
N ASP A 37 -5.33 -8.02 16.42
CA ASP A 37 -6.58 -8.60 16.91
C ASP A 37 -6.35 -10.03 17.43
N PRO A 38 -6.50 -10.30 18.74
CA PRO A 38 -6.32 -11.64 19.28
C PRO A 38 -7.36 -12.66 18.76
N ALA A 39 -8.47 -12.22 18.18
CA ALA A 39 -9.43 -13.09 17.54
C ALA A 39 -8.97 -13.58 16.14
N GLN A 40 -8.00 -12.87 15.53
CA GLN A 40 -7.50 -13.18 14.19
C GLN A 40 -6.04 -13.61 14.16
N SER A 41 -5.22 -13.15 15.11
CA SER A 41 -3.78 -13.39 15.15
C SER A 41 -3.37 -14.10 16.42
N GLU A 42 -2.69 -15.23 16.29
CA GLU A 42 -2.08 -15.96 17.41
C GLU A 42 -0.92 -15.18 18.06
N PHE A 43 -0.43 -14.13 17.40
CA PHE A 43 0.72 -13.33 17.80
C PHE A 43 0.37 -11.86 18.02
N ALA A 44 -0.92 -11.53 18.21
CA ALA A 44 -1.42 -10.17 18.31
C ALA A 44 -0.69 -9.29 19.35
N ASP A 45 -0.23 -9.88 20.44
CA ASP A 45 0.52 -9.23 21.52
C ASP A 45 2.03 -9.12 21.25
N LYS A 46 2.52 -9.71 20.17
CA LYS A 46 3.95 -9.79 19.81
C LYS A 46 4.32 -8.99 18.57
N VAL A 47 3.33 -8.35 17.92
CA VAL A 47 3.55 -7.58 16.69
C VAL A 47 4.08 -6.20 17.05
N GLY A 48 5.27 -5.87 16.54
CA GLY A 48 5.84 -4.52 16.56
C GLY A 48 5.68 -3.83 15.21
N PHE A 49 5.64 -2.49 15.23
CA PHE A 49 5.49 -1.67 14.03
C PHE A 49 6.67 -0.72 13.88
N ALA A 50 7.18 -0.59 12.67
CA ALA A 50 8.27 0.32 12.33
C ALA A 50 8.01 0.96 10.96
N LEU A 51 8.59 2.14 10.77
CA LEU A 51 8.61 2.77 9.44
C LEU A 51 9.44 1.92 8.47
N ALA A 52 9.12 2.00 7.18
CA ALA A 52 9.92 1.37 6.14
C ALA A 52 11.40 1.77 6.26
N PRO A 53 12.36 0.86 6.03
CA PRO A 53 13.77 1.16 6.10
C PRO A 53 14.16 2.21 5.04
N ASP A 54 15.14 3.03 5.37
CA ASP A 54 15.68 4.07 4.46
C ASP A 54 17.09 3.75 3.94
N ALA A 55 17.67 2.65 4.40
CA ALA A 55 19.02 2.20 4.04
C ALA A 55 20.11 3.29 4.23
N GLY A 56 19.89 4.26 5.15
CA GLY A 56 20.78 5.38 5.34
C GLY A 56 20.69 6.47 4.26
N LEU A 57 19.71 6.41 3.37
CA LEU A 57 19.53 7.38 2.28
C LEU A 57 18.76 8.64 2.70
N GLY A 58 18.26 8.68 3.94
CA GLY A 58 17.47 9.79 4.46
C GLY A 58 16.08 9.92 3.86
N LYS A 59 15.67 8.98 3.00
CA LYS A 59 14.37 8.91 2.38
C LYS A 59 13.85 7.48 2.41
N ARG A 60 12.60 7.31 2.81
CA ARG A 60 11.96 6.00 2.91
C ARG A 60 11.18 5.67 1.64
N ALA A 61 11.13 4.39 1.30
CA ALA A 61 10.29 3.88 0.21
C ALA A 61 8.83 3.79 0.70
N ASN A 62 8.17 4.93 0.80
CA ASN A 62 6.76 5.00 1.16
C ASN A 62 5.89 4.79 -0.08
N TRP A 63 4.92 3.92 0.02
CA TRP A 63 3.90 3.70 -0.99
C TRP A 63 2.56 4.20 -0.45
N LEU A 64 2.21 5.44 -0.76
CA LEU A 64 0.98 6.06 -0.30
C LEU A 64 -0.20 5.57 -1.14
N TRP A 65 -0.78 4.45 -0.71
CA TRP A 65 -1.97 3.89 -1.34
C TRP A 65 -3.23 4.64 -0.90
N ALA A 66 -4.10 4.95 -1.86
CA ALA A 66 -5.42 5.52 -1.58
C ALA A 66 -6.49 4.82 -2.43
N TRP A 67 -7.52 4.34 -1.76
CA TRP A 67 -8.75 3.92 -2.42
C TRP A 67 -9.70 5.11 -2.56
N SER A 68 -10.45 5.16 -3.67
CA SER A 68 -11.42 6.22 -3.93
C SER A 68 -12.77 5.64 -4.28
N LEU A 69 -13.84 6.29 -3.83
CA LEU A 69 -15.19 6.05 -4.32
C LEU A 69 -15.44 6.96 -5.51
N ALA A 70 -15.89 6.40 -6.62
CA ALA A 70 -16.21 7.13 -7.83
C ALA A 70 -17.68 6.97 -8.23
N ILE A 71 -18.25 8.01 -8.82
CA ILE A 71 -19.60 7.99 -9.37
C ILE A 71 -19.47 8.01 -10.89
N PRO A 72 -19.87 6.94 -11.60
CA PRO A 72 -19.82 6.92 -13.06
C PRO A 72 -20.66 8.07 -13.66
N ALA A 73 -20.17 8.64 -14.74
CA ALA A 73 -20.88 9.72 -15.43
C ALA A 73 -22.27 9.28 -15.96
N SER A 74 -22.42 7.99 -16.28
CA SER A 74 -23.66 7.36 -16.71
C SER A 74 -24.65 7.00 -15.59
N SER A 75 -24.30 7.25 -14.31
CA SER A 75 -25.22 6.93 -13.21
C SER A 75 -26.46 7.81 -13.24
N ASP A 76 -27.63 7.21 -13.10
CA ASP A 76 -28.92 7.90 -12.97
C ASP A 76 -29.21 8.35 -11.53
N ALA A 77 -28.46 7.82 -10.54
CA ALA A 77 -28.63 8.11 -9.12
C ALA A 77 -27.54 9.02 -8.53
N LYS A 78 -27.08 10.03 -9.28
CA LYS A 78 -25.91 10.85 -8.92
C LYS A 78 -26.04 11.53 -7.56
N GLU A 79 -27.21 12.09 -7.24
CA GLU A 79 -27.40 12.79 -5.96
C GLU A 79 -27.41 11.84 -4.76
N ALA A 80 -28.06 10.69 -4.90
CA ALA A 80 -28.01 9.64 -3.86
C ALA A 80 -26.59 9.10 -3.69
N SER A 81 -25.85 8.89 -4.79
CA SER A 81 -24.46 8.46 -4.75
C SER A 81 -23.54 9.49 -4.10
N LYS A 82 -23.72 10.78 -4.37
CA LYS A 82 -22.97 11.86 -3.68
C LYS A 82 -23.25 11.87 -2.18
N ALA A 83 -24.52 11.72 -1.79
CA ALA A 83 -24.88 11.65 -0.38
C ALA A 83 -24.22 10.46 0.31
N PHE A 84 -24.24 9.30 -0.33
CA PHE A 84 -23.56 8.09 0.17
C PHE A 84 -22.04 8.28 0.30
N VAL A 85 -21.37 8.77 -0.75
CA VAL A 85 -19.93 9.00 -0.75
C VAL A 85 -19.53 9.98 0.37
N ASN A 86 -20.27 11.08 0.51
CA ASN A 86 -20.03 12.06 1.57
C ASN A 86 -20.19 11.46 2.97
N TRP A 87 -21.21 10.63 3.17
CA TRP A 87 -21.41 9.93 4.44
C TRP A 87 -20.31 8.86 4.67
N ALA A 88 -20.02 8.00 3.70
CA ALA A 88 -19.06 6.91 3.83
C ALA A 88 -17.60 7.37 4.02
N THR A 89 -17.33 8.64 3.76
CA THR A 89 -15.97 9.21 3.91
C THR A 89 -15.88 10.29 5.00
N ASN A 90 -16.95 10.55 5.76
CA ASN A 90 -16.96 11.58 6.78
C ASN A 90 -16.51 11.06 8.17
N LYS A 91 -16.46 11.97 9.14
CA LYS A 91 -16.06 11.66 10.53
C LYS A 91 -17.09 10.79 11.25
N ASP A 92 -18.38 10.96 10.93
CA ASP A 92 -19.47 10.25 11.58
C ASP A 92 -19.45 8.76 11.19
N TYR A 93 -19.10 8.46 9.93
CA TYR A 93 -18.87 7.07 9.49
C TYR A 93 -17.71 6.41 10.25
N ILE A 94 -16.60 7.11 10.41
CA ILE A 94 -15.45 6.61 11.19
C ILE A 94 -15.87 6.32 12.64
N ALA A 95 -16.61 7.24 13.27
CA ALA A 95 -17.12 7.06 14.62
C ALA A 95 -18.13 5.89 14.71
N LEU A 96 -18.97 5.72 13.69
CA LEU A 96 -19.89 4.60 13.60
C LEU A 96 -19.15 3.25 13.53
N VAL A 97 -18.14 3.13 12.66
CA VAL A 97 -17.30 1.92 12.56
C VAL A 97 -16.63 1.64 13.90
N ALA A 98 -16.01 2.66 14.51
CA ALA A 98 -15.37 2.52 15.81
C ALA A 98 -16.34 2.07 16.90
N SER A 99 -17.59 2.56 16.89
CA SER A 99 -18.61 2.19 17.87
C SER A 99 -19.13 0.76 17.70
N LYS A 100 -19.10 0.21 16.50
CA LYS A 100 -19.62 -1.13 16.18
C LYS A 100 -18.53 -2.20 16.21
N GLU A 101 -17.37 -1.88 15.65
CA GLU A 101 -16.28 -2.84 15.39
C GLU A 101 -15.03 -2.54 16.25
N GLY A 102 -15.05 -1.44 17.03
CA GLY A 102 -13.91 -0.96 17.81
C GLY A 102 -12.92 -0.12 16.99
N TRP A 103 -12.17 0.74 17.68
CA TRP A 103 -11.20 1.67 17.07
C TRP A 103 -10.13 0.99 16.23
N ARG A 104 -9.76 -0.25 16.56
CA ARG A 104 -8.79 -1.05 15.79
C ARG A 104 -9.22 -1.26 14.34
N ASN A 105 -10.52 -1.35 14.09
CA ASN A 105 -11.11 -1.59 12.79
C ASN A 105 -11.55 -0.28 12.09
N ALA A 106 -11.36 0.87 12.73
CA ALA A 106 -11.57 2.16 12.06
C ALA A 106 -10.58 2.30 10.91
N PRO A 107 -11.05 2.65 9.69
CA PRO A 107 -10.17 2.74 8.52
C PRO A 107 -9.02 3.73 8.76
N PRO A 108 -7.76 3.34 8.56
CA PRO A 108 -6.62 4.24 8.66
C PRO A 108 -6.63 5.19 7.47
N GLY A 109 -7.34 6.27 7.61
CA GLY A 109 -7.53 7.24 6.53
C GLY A 109 -6.64 8.46 6.64
N THR A 110 -6.88 9.42 5.77
CA THR A 110 -6.17 10.69 5.67
C THR A 110 -6.70 11.79 6.61
N ARG A 111 -7.69 11.46 7.47
CA ARG A 111 -8.26 12.45 8.39
C ARG A 111 -7.43 12.53 9.66
N THR A 112 -6.80 13.67 9.89
CA THR A 112 -6.00 13.94 11.09
C THR A 112 -6.81 13.79 12.38
N SER A 113 -8.13 14.03 12.34
CA SER A 113 -9.01 13.84 13.49
C SER A 113 -9.08 12.39 14.01
N LEU A 114 -8.84 11.40 13.18
CA LEU A 114 -8.74 10.00 13.61
C LEU A 114 -7.54 9.82 14.56
N TYR A 115 -6.39 10.33 14.17
CA TYR A 115 -5.14 10.22 14.93
C TYR A 115 -5.12 11.13 16.18
N ALA A 116 -5.98 12.14 16.25
CA ALA A 116 -6.19 12.96 17.43
C ALA A 116 -7.17 12.33 18.44
N ASN A 117 -7.89 11.28 18.08
CA ASN A 117 -8.74 10.53 19.01
C ASN A 117 -7.87 9.71 19.96
N ALA A 118 -8.10 9.82 21.28
CA ALA A 118 -7.27 9.21 22.30
C ALA A 118 -7.27 7.67 22.24
N GLU A 119 -8.42 7.06 21.93
CA GLU A 119 -8.55 5.60 21.85
C GLU A 119 -7.83 5.05 20.60
N TYR A 120 -7.95 5.73 19.45
CA TYR A 120 -7.23 5.34 18.26
C TYR A 120 -5.72 5.59 18.40
N ALA A 121 -5.31 6.73 18.95
CA ALA A 121 -3.91 7.08 19.18
C ALA A 121 -3.18 6.12 20.14
N ALA A 122 -3.92 5.47 21.04
CA ALA A 122 -3.39 4.44 21.94
C ALA A 122 -3.09 3.10 21.26
N LEU A 123 -3.55 2.89 20.02
CA LEU A 123 -3.26 1.66 19.27
C LEU A 123 -1.78 1.61 18.86
N PRO A 124 -1.13 0.44 18.93
CA PRO A 124 0.32 0.32 18.75
C PRO A 124 0.82 0.73 17.36
N PHE A 125 -0.06 0.76 16.37
CA PHE A 125 0.26 1.12 14.99
C PHE A 125 -0.12 2.56 14.61
N ALA A 126 -0.94 3.25 15.42
CA ALA A 126 -1.52 4.54 15.03
C ALA A 126 -0.46 5.60 14.72
N LYS A 127 0.53 5.75 15.62
CA LYS A 127 1.62 6.71 15.41
C LYS A 127 2.46 6.38 14.17
N MET A 128 2.84 5.12 14.01
CA MET A 128 3.63 4.70 12.83
C MET A 128 2.85 4.96 11.54
N THR A 129 1.54 4.72 11.54
CA THR A 129 0.69 4.95 10.36
C THR A 129 0.68 6.42 9.94
N ILE A 130 0.44 7.36 10.88
CA ILE A 130 0.43 8.78 10.53
C ILE A 130 1.83 9.30 10.18
N ASP A 131 2.87 8.81 10.84
CA ASP A 131 4.26 9.16 10.52
C ASP A 131 4.64 8.68 9.11
N SER A 132 4.19 7.49 8.71
CA SER A 132 4.41 6.95 7.36
C SER A 132 3.69 7.77 6.30
N ILE A 133 2.44 8.17 6.55
CA ILE A 133 1.67 9.05 5.65
C ILE A 133 2.37 10.39 5.48
N ASN A 134 2.78 11.01 6.58
CA ASN A 134 3.43 12.33 6.56
C ASN A 134 4.84 12.30 5.96
N ALA A 135 5.52 11.16 5.97
CA ALA A 135 6.83 11.00 5.36
C ALA A 135 6.77 10.79 3.83
N ALA A 136 5.57 10.55 3.26
CA ALA A 136 5.41 10.43 1.81
C ALA A 136 5.47 11.82 1.16
N ASP A 137 6.32 11.96 0.14
CA ASP A 137 6.46 13.19 -0.65
C ASP A 137 6.14 12.91 -2.12
N PRO A 138 4.90 13.20 -2.56
CA PRO A 138 4.49 12.95 -3.95
C PRO A 138 5.24 13.81 -4.98
N THR A 139 5.79 14.94 -4.57
CA THR A 139 6.50 15.86 -5.48
C THR A 139 7.98 15.52 -5.63
N ASN A 140 8.49 14.71 -4.70
CA ASN A 140 9.87 14.22 -4.71
C ASN A 140 9.88 12.74 -4.26
N PRO A 141 9.33 11.80 -5.09
CA PRO A 141 9.01 10.45 -4.63
C PRO A 141 10.21 9.51 -4.51
N SER A 142 11.37 9.84 -5.08
CA SER A 142 12.55 8.99 -5.07
C SER A 142 13.82 9.71 -4.58
N VAL A 143 14.88 8.94 -4.27
CA VAL A 143 16.18 9.49 -3.83
C VAL A 143 16.83 10.34 -4.90
N LYS A 144 16.78 9.90 -6.16
CA LYS A 144 17.24 10.65 -7.33
C LYS A 144 16.08 11.44 -7.91
N PRO A 145 16.33 12.65 -8.46
CA PRO A 145 15.31 13.38 -9.19
C PRO A 145 14.68 12.55 -10.31
N VAL A 146 13.36 12.60 -10.43
CA VAL A 146 12.59 11.91 -11.46
C VAL A 146 11.59 12.86 -12.11
N PRO A 147 11.21 12.65 -13.38
CA PRO A 147 10.31 13.56 -14.11
C PRO A 147 8.81 13.33 -13.83
N TYR A 148 8.48 12.60 -12.78
CA TYR A 148 7.09 12.29 -12.42
C TYR A 148 6.80 12.60 -10.95
N VAL A 149 5.52 12.71 -10.61
CA VAL A 149 4.99 12.87 -9.25
C VAL A 149 4.27 11.59 -8.80
N GLY A 150 4.12 11.44 -7.51
CA GLY A 150 3.37 10.34 -6.91
C GLY A 150 4.23 9.33 -6.18
N VAL A 151 3.61 8.58 -5.30
CA VAL A 151 4.26 7.56 -4.45
C VAL A 151 3.56 6.20 -4.55
N GLN A 152 2.51 6.10 -5.35
CA GLN A 152 1.76 4.87 -5.59
C GLN A 152 2.01 4.31 -6.99
N PHE A 153 1.87 5.15 -8.01
CA PHE A 153 2.05 4.80 -9.41
C PHE A 153 2.85 5.88 -10.13
N VAL A 154 3.50 5.48 -11.21
CA VAL A 154 3.94 6.42 -12.23
C VAL A 154 2.71 6.78 -13.08
N ALA A 155 2.36 8.07 -13.15
CA ALA A 155 1.12 8.54 -13.78
C ALA A 155 1.26 8.67 -15.31
N ILE A 156 1.54 7.54 -15.98
CA ILE A 156 1.58 7.43 -17.44
C ILE A 156 0.68 6.29 -17.90
N PRO A 157 0.10 6.35 -19.11
CA PRO A 157 -0.78 5.30 -19.64
C PRO A 157 -0.16 3.91 -19.67
N GLU A 158 1.12 3.81 -19.96
CA GLU A 158 1.89 2.57 -20.14
C GLU A 158 2.18 1.85 -18.82
N PHE A 159 2.10 2.56 -17.68
CA PHE A 159 2.57 2.04 -16.39
C PHE A 159 1.92 0.71 -16.00
N ALA A 160 0.61 0.56 -16.19
CA ALA A 160 -0.09 -0.65 -15.74
C ALA A 160 0.40 -1.90 -16.50
N GLY A 161 0.56 -1.80 -17.82
CA GLY A 161 1.10 -2.87 -18.65
C GLY A 161 2.55 -3.18 -18.32
N LEU A 162 3.39 -2.15 -18.30
CA LEU A 162 4.82 -2.26 -17.98
C LEU A 162 5.05 -2.87 -16.60
N ALA A 163 4.33 -2.41 -15.58
CA ALA A 163 4.47 -2.92 -14.22
C ALA A 163 4.08 -4.40 -14.10
N THR A 164 3.07 -4.85 -14.86
CA THR A 164 2.67 -6.25 -14.91
C THR A 164 3.80 -7.10 -15.52
N SER A 165 4.30 -6.73 -16.69
CA SER A 165 5.36 -7.48 -17.38
C SER A 165 6.68 -7.52 -16.60
N VAL A 166 7.07 -6.39 -15.98
CA VAL A 166 8.25 -6.35 -15.09
C VAL A 166 8.03 -7.21 -13.85
N GLY A 167 6.81 -7.21 -13.30
CA GLY A 167 6.44 -8.08 -12.17
C GLY A 167 6.57 -9.57 -12.50
N GLU A 168 6.18 -10.00 -13.70
CA GLU A 168 6.34 -11.38 -14.18
C GLU A 168 7.83 -11.76 -14.32
N ILE A 169 8.65 -10.87 -14.87
CA ILE A 169 10.11 -11.08 -14.99
C ILE A 169 10.73 -11.27 -13.61
N PHE A 170 10.39 -10.43 -12.63
CA PHE A 170 10.91 -10.54 -11.27
C PHE A 170 10.38 -11.79 -10.54
N SER A 171 9.13 -12.17 -10.77
CA SER A 171 8.55 -13.40 -10.23
C SER A 171 9.30 -14.64 -10.74
N ALA A 172 9.72 -14.67 -12.02
CA ALA A 172 10.54 -15.73 -12.57
C ALA A 172 11.92 -15.83 -11.89
N ALA A 173 12.54 -14.69 -11.56
CA ALA A 173 13.78 -14.70 -10.79
C ALA A 173 13.58 -15.20 -9.35
N LEU A 174 12.52 -14.79 -8.69
CA LEU A 174 12.16 -15.27 -7.34
C LEU A 174 11.86 -16.77 -7.32
N ALA A 175 11.34 -17.31 -8.42
CA ALA A 175 11.10 -18.75 -8.61
C ALA A 175 12.36 -19.53 -9.01
N GLY A 176 13.51 -18.88 -9.19
CA GLY A 176 14.78 -19.50 -9.60
C GLY A 176 14.85 -19.89 -11.08
N GLN A 177 13.95 -19.35 -11.91
CA GLN A 177 13.90 -19.62 -13.35
C GLN A 177 14.90 -18.77 -14.16
N LYS A 178 15.37 -17.66 -13.59
CA LYS A 178 16.43 -16.80 -14.10
C LYS A 178 17.24 -16.21 -12.95
N THR A 179 18.42 -15.73 -13.25
CA THR A 179 19.23 -15.00 -12.28
C THR A 179 18.67 -13.59 -12.06
N VAL A 180 19.07 -12.94 -10.96
CA VAL A 180 18.70 -11.55 -10.67
C VAL A 180 19.21 -10.62 -11.77
N ASP A 181 20.44 -10.80 -12.24
CA ASP A 181 21.04 -9.96 -13.27
C ASP A 181 20.33 -10.09 -14.62
N GLU A 182 19.94 -11.32 -15.03
CA GLU A 182 19.13 -11.54 -16.23
C GLU A 182 17.75 -10.86 -16.11
N ALA A 183 17.08 -10.99 -14.97
CA ALA A 183 15.78 -10.37 -14.75
C ALA A 183 15.86 -8.83 -14.77
N LEU A 184 16.88 -8.25 -14.15
CA LEU A 184 17.10 -6.79 -14.17
C LEU A 184 17.42 -6.28 -15.59
N ALA A 185 18.24 -6.99 -16.35
CA ALA A 185 18.59 -6.63 -17.73
C ALA A 185 17.35 -6.69 -18.64
N GLU A 186 16.56 -7.76 -18.53
CA GLU A 186 15.33 -7.94 -19.31
C GLU A 186 14.26 -6.88 -18.96
N ALA A 187 14.03 -6.63 -17.68
CA ALA A 187 13.10 -5.61 -17.22
C ALA A 187 13.51 -4.20 -17.69
N GLN A 188 14.81 -3.90 -17.66
CA GLN A 188 15.34 -2.63 -18.15
C GLN A 188 15.17 -2.50 -19.67
N ALA A 189 15.45 -3.55 -20.44
CA ALA A 189 15.26 -3.55 -21.88
C ALA A 189 13.79 -3.32 -22.27
N LEU A 190 12.87 -4.02 -21.63
CA LEU A 190 11.43 -3.83 -21.80
C LEU A 190 11.00 -2.41 -21.48
N ALA A 191 11.46 -1.86 -20.36
CA ALA A 191 11.13 -0.49 -19.97
C ALA A 191 11.64 0.54 -20.99
N VAL A 192 12.83 0.37 -21.52
CA VAL A 192 13.40 1.23 -22.56
C VAL A 192 12.58 1.13 -23.85
N GLU A 193 12.21 -0.06 -24.29
CA GLU A 193 11.40 -0.30 -25.48
C GLU A 193 10.03 0.41 -25.38
N GLU A 194 9.30 0.17 -24.29
CA GLU A 194 7.98 0.78 -24.03
C GLU A 194 8.08 2.31 -23.95
N MET A 195 9.07 2.84 -23.23
CA MET A 195 9.26 4.30 -23.10
C MET A 195 9.70 4.94 -24.43
N THR A 196 10.45 4.24 -25.27
CA THR A 196 10.82 4.72 -26.61
C THR A 196 9.60 4.73 -27.53
N THR A 197 8.81 3.65 -27.52
CA THR A 197 7.58 3.53 -28.31
C THR A 197 6.57 4.59 -27.94
N ALA A 198 6.43 4.91 -26.65
CA ALA A 198 5.58 5.96 -26.13
C ALA A 198 6.15 7.38 -26.34
N GLY A 199 7.38 7.52 -26.83
CA GLY A 199 8.00 8.80 -27.14
C GLY A 199 8.62 9.55 -25.96
N TYR A 200 8.76 8.93 -24.79
CA TYR A 200 9.43 9.51 -23.62
C TYR A 200 10.97 9.50 -23.75
N ILE A 201 11.50 8.51 -24.45
CA ILE A 201 12.93 8.37 -24.74
C ILE A 201 13.13 8.59 -26.25
N LYS A 202 14.16 9.38 -26.61
CA LYS A 202 14.55 9.65 -28.00
C LYS A 202 15.79 8.83 -28.37
#